data_d8afd45e74ccd6b7d0b450c275896327
#
_entry.id   d8afd45e74ccd6b7d0b450c275896327
#
_cell.length_a   1.000
_cell.length_b   1.000
_cell.length_c   1.000
_cell.angle_alpha   90.00
_cell.angle_beta   90.00
_cell.angle_gamma   90.00
#
_symmetry.space_group_name_H-M   'P 1'
#
loop_
_entity.id
_entity.type
_entity.pdbx_description
1 polymer ?
#
loop_
_entity_poly.entity_id
_entity_poly.type
_entity_poly.pdbx_seq_one_letter_code
_entity_poly.pdbx_strand_id
1 'polypeptide(L)'
;MDGTVTSSLKDLYDQYRRAVAAVCVVDTEKTHSIGTAFHVGDGVFVTARHVVADKRIEEVFVDRYNNPLVLRVRDEPLFHEDGNVDVAIFVVEPPPEALPALPLGTNWDDVINDDDFVLSKALMLGYPPIPLSDRAQLVAVSAEVNAVVDLRRPHKHVHYVLSATARGGFSGGPVISEWGFVLGMTTMSLGQDLAAEQLGFCTIVGVDPLWDCLTQNGLLPDAQSHGAV
;
A
#
# COMPACT_ATOMS: atom_id res chain seq x y z
N MET A 1 -29.52 1.76 8.03
CA MET A 1 -28.23 2.38 7.59
C MET A 1 -27.79 3.27 8.73
N ASP A 2 -26.98 2.72 9.62
CA ASP A 2 -26.38 3.52 10.68
C ASP A 2 -25.34 4.42 10.03
N GLY A 3 -25.38 5.71 10.36
CA GLY A 3 -24.52 6.72 9.75
C GLY A 3 -23.06 6.48 10.09
N THR A 4 -22.38 5.77 9.22
CA THR A 4 -20.91 5.62 9.27
C THR A 4 -20.32 7.01 9.10
N VAL A 5 -19.70 7.54 10.15
CA VAL A 5 -19.06 8.86 10.12
C VAL A 5 -17.85 8.77 9.20
N THR A 6 -17.91 9.44 8.06
CA THR A 6 -16.75 9.57 7.17
C THR A 6 -15.73 10.52 7.81
N SER A 7 -14.49 10.07 7.89
CA SER A 7 -13.37 10.92 8.32
C SER A 7 -12.93 11.84 7.19
N SER A 8 -12.49 13.05 7.50
CA SER A 8 -11.87 13.85 6.44
C SER A 8 -10.55 13.19 6.00
N LEU A 9 -10.19 13.31 4.71
CA LEU A 9 -8.90 12.79 4.22
C LEU A 9 -7.71 13.40 4.99
N LYS A 10 -7.87 14.61 5.53
CA LYS A 10 -6.85 15.24 6.37
C LYS A 10 -6.70 14.54 7.71
N ASP A 11 -7.80 14.14 8.34
CA ASP A 11 -7.76 13.41 9.61
C ASP A 11 -7.14 12.02 9.41
N LEU A 12 -7.49 11.32 8.32
CA LEU A 12 -6.89 10.04 7.96
C LEU A 12 -5.38 10.18 7.68
N TYR A 13 -4.97 11.23 6.98
CA TYR A 13 -3.55 11.51 6.79
C TYR A 13 -2.81 11.71 8.11
N ASP A 14 -3.35 12.55 9.02
CA ASP A 14 -2.72 12.81 10.31
C ASP A 14 -2.65 11.56 11.19
N GLN A 15 -3.67 10.72 11.13
CA GLN A 15 -3.74 9.47 11.87
C GLN A 15 -2.73 8.44 11.34
N TYR A 16 -2.63 8.26 10.03
CA TYR A 16 -1.94 7.12 9.42
C TYR A 16 -0.61 7.43 8.72
N ARG A 17 -0.23 8.70 8.56
CA ARG A 17 1.04 9.04 7.89
C ARG A 17 2.25 8.36 8.50
N ARG A 18 2.22 8.03 9.81
CA ARG A 18 3.29 7.33 10.52
C ARG A 18 3.23 5.81 10.36
N ALA A 19 2.17 5.28 9.78
CA ALA A 19 2.11 3.88 9.38
C ALA A 19 2.74 3.61 8.01
N VAL A 20 3.13 4.67 7.27
CA VAL A 20 3.65 4.53 5.90
C VAL A 20 5.15 4.83 5.90
N ALA A 21 5.91 3.90 5.33
CA ALA A 21 7.37 3.95 5.29
C ALA A 21 7.89 4.00 3.85
N ALA A 22 9.00 4.72 3.65
CA ALA A 22 9.82 4.60 2.46
C ALA A 22 10.65 3.32 2.52
N VAL A 23 10.79 2.63 1.40
CA VAL A 23 11.64 1.45 1.24
C VAL A 23 12.68 1.74 0.18
N CYS A 24 13.91 2.00 0.61
CA CYS A 24 15.05 2.20 -0.27
C CYS A 24 15.71 0.86 -0.57
N VAL A 25 15.85 0.55 -1.83
CA VAL A 25 16.42 -0.73 -2.29
C VAL A 25 17.49 -0.51 -3.34
N VAL A 26 18.39 -1.50 -3.45
CA VAL A 26 19.41 -1.55 -4.49
C VAL A 26 19.32 -2.91 -5.19
N ASP A 27 19.38 -2.89 -6.50
CA ASP A 27 19.40 -4.10 -7.32
C ASP A 27 20.84 -4.66 -7.52
N THR A 28 20.95 -5.76 -8.25
CA THR A 28 22.23 -6.40 -8.56
C THR A 28 23.14 -5.55 -9.46
N GLU A 29 22.57 -4.60 -10.20
CA GLU A 29 23.29 -3.64 -11.05
C GLU A 29 23.70 -2.36 -10.28
N LYS A 30 23.44 -2.34 -8.98
CA LYS A 30 23.66 -1.19 -8.08
C LYS A 30 22.79 0.03 -8.40
N THR A 31 21.65 -0.18 -9.03
CA THR A 31 20.66 0.87 -9.24
C THR A 31 19.81 1.03 -7.97
N HIS A 32 19.79 2.24 -7.44
CA HIS A 32 18.97 2.57 -6.28
C HIS A 32 17.57 2.96 -6.73
N SER A 33 16.60 2.45 -6.01
CA SER A 33 15.18 2.82 -6.21
C SER A 33 14.46 2.94 -4.87
N ILE A 34 13.31 3.61 -4.90
CA ILE A 34 12.47 3.80 -3.73
C ILE A 34 11.06 3.30 -4.03
N GLY A 35 10.48 2.63 -3.05
CA GLY A 35 9.08 2.25 -3.00
C GLY A 35 8.46 2.65 -1.67
N THR A 36 7.26 2.18 -1.45
CA THR A 36 6.48 2.43 -0.24
C THR A 36 6.09 1.12 0.42
N ALA A 37 5.96 1.13 1.73
CA ALA A 37 5.35 0.06 2.52
C ALA A 37 4.46 0.66 3.59
N PHE A 38 3.55 -0.13 4.15
CA PHE A 38 2.70 0.32 5.25
C PHE A 38 2.56 -0.74 6.34
N HIS A 39 2.46 -0.26 7.57
CA HIS A 39 2.40 -1.07 8.79
C HIS A 39 0.97 -1.53 9.04
N VAL A 40 0.80 -2.84 9.25
CA VAL A 40 -0.50 -3.49 9.51
C VAL A 40 -0.63 -4.05 10.93
N GLY A 41 0.40 -3.89 11.76
CA GLY A 41 0.47 -4.35 13.15
C GLY A 41 1.69 -5.22 13.42
N ASP A 42 2.07 -5.38 14.67
CA ASP A 42 3.12 -6.28 15.17
C ASP A 42 4.48 -6.17 14.46
N GLY A 43 4.78 -4.97 13.91
CA GLY A 43 5.99 -4.72 13.13
C GLY A 43 5.94 -5.28 11.71
N VAL A 44 4.78 -5.77 11.26
CA VAL A 44 4.59 -6.30 9.90
C VAL A 44 4.26 -5.16 8.94
N PHE A 45 5.01 -5.10 7.84
CA PHE A 45 4.82 -4.15 6.75
C PHE A 45 4.44 -4.88 5.48
N VAL A 46 3.48 -4.32 4.74
CA VAL A 46 3.06 -4.77 3.41
C VAL A 46 3.65 -3.82 2.37
N THR A 47 4.11 -4.38 1.26
CA THR A 47 4.64 -3.65 0.10
C THR A 47 4.36 -4.41 -1.20
N ALA A 48 4.64 -3.82 -2.34
CA ALA A 48 4.57 -4.52 -3.61
C ALA A 48 5.80 -5.44 -3.80
N ARG A 49 5.57 -6.63 -4.36
CA ARG A 49 6.63 -7.61 -4.63
C ARG A 49 7.78 -7.02 -5.46
N HIS A 50 7.46 -6.33 -6.55
CA HIS A 50 8.47 -5.74 -7.45
C HIS A 50 9.33 -4.66 -6.79
N VAL A 51 8.91 -4.11 -5.64
CA VAL A 51 9.72 -3.16 -4.87
C VAL A 51 10.93 -3.86 -4.27
N VAL A 52 10.77 -5.08 -3.73
CA VAL A 52 11.78 -5.77 -2.93
C VAL A 52 12.32 -7.06 -3.56
N ALA A 53 11.62 -7.66 -4.54
CA ALA A 53 12.07 -8.89 -5.19
C ALA A 53 13.38 -8.67 -5.94
N ASP A 54 14.33 -9.59 -5.74
CA ASP A 54 15.68 -9.58 -6.33
C ASP A 54 16.49 -8.31 -6.01
N LYS A 55 16.14 -7.64 -4.90
CA LYS A 55 16.81 -6.42 -4.44
C LYS A 55 17.14 -6.52 -2.95
N ARG A 56 18.18 -5.83 -2.56
CA ARG A 56 18.53 -5.67 -1.15
C ARG A 56 17.87 -4.41 -0.59
N ILE A 57 17.14 -4.55 0.50
CA ILE A 57 16.65 -3.41 1.27
C ILE A 57 17.86 -2.74 1.95
N GLU A 58 18.09 -1.46 1.67
CA GLU A 58 19.15 -0.68 2.29
C GLU A 58 18.66 0.10 3.49
N GLU A 59 17.49 0.71 3.36
CA GLU A 59 16.90 1.51 4.41
C GLU A 59 15.37 1.47 4.33
N VAL A 60 14.74 1.40 5.48
CA VAL A 60 13.29 1.62 5.66
C VAL A 60 13.12 2.74 6.66
N PHE A 61 12.34 3.75 6.35
CA PHE A 61 12.10 4.85 7.28
C PHE A 61 10.70 5.45 7.16
N VAL A 62 10.22 5.95 8.30
CA VAL A 62 8.99 6.75 8.39
C VAL A 62 9.36 8.23 8.46
N ASP A 63 8.72 9.06 7.63
CA ASP A 63 8.97 10.50 7.60
C ASP A 63 8.51 11.18 8.90
N ARG A 64 9.39 12.01 9.45
CA ARG A 64 9.16 12.86 10.62
C ARG A 64 9.74 14.25 10.38
N TYR A 65 9.31 14.92 9.35
CA TYR A 65 9.83 16.23 8.97
C TYR A 65 11.38 16.25 8.80
N ASN A 66 12.12 16.53 9.85
CA ASN A 66 13.58 16.66 9.78
C ASN A 66 14.35 15.50 10.45
N ASN A 67 13.65 14.52 10.99
CA ASN A 67 14.27 13.42 11.71
C ASN A 67 13.53 12.09 11.36
N PRO A 68 13.85 11.45 10.24
CA PRO A 68 13.21 10.19 9.87
C PRO A 68 13.46 9.11 10.93
N LEU A 69 12.41 8.34 11.23
CA LEU A 69 12.54 7.15 12.05
C LEU A 69 13.00 6.00 11.14
N VAL A 70 14.27 5.63 11.27
CA VAL A 70 14.81 4.46 10.57
C VAL A 70 14.33 3.19 11.27
N LEU A 71 13.82 2.25 10.48
CA LEU A 71 13.33 0.95 10.93
C LEU A 71 14.32 -0.13 10.51
N ARG A 72 14.61 -1.05 11.42
CA ARG A 72 15.50 -2.17 11.15
C ARG A 72 14.68 -3.37 10.69
N VAL A 73 14.88 -3.79 9.43
CA VAL A 73 14.26 -5.01 8.89
C VAL A 73 14.91 -6.22 9.58
N ARG A 74 14.07 -7.14 10.08
CA ARG A 74 14.52 -8.29 10.87
C ARG A 74 14.95 -9.46 9.96
N ASP A 75 14.14 -9.76 8.95
CA ASP A 75 14.30 -10.93 8.10
C ASP A 75 14.13 -10.54 6.62
N GLU A 76 14.51 -11.44 5.72
CA GLU A 76 14.25 -11.26 4.28
C GLU A 76 12.75 -11.12 4.00
N PRO A 77 12.36 -10.34 2.98
CA PRO A 77 10.97 -10.22 2.59
C PRO A 77 10.33 -11.56 2.22
N LEU A 78 9.08 -11.75 2.62
CA LEU A 78 8.26 -12.89 2.28
C LEU A 78 7.27 -12.49 1.19
N PHE A 79 6.89 -13.43 0.35
CA PHE A 79 6.09 -13.16 -0.83
C PHE A 79 4.79 -13.95 -0.80
N HIS A 80 3.79 -13.47 -1.54
CA HIS A 80 2.61 -14.25 -1.84
C HIS A 80 3.03 -15.54 -2.58
N GLU A 81 2.43 -16.69 -2.24
CA GLU A 81 2.76 -18.01 -2.82
C GLU A 81 2.66 -18.00 -4.36
N ASP A 82 1.64 -17.31 -4.87
CA ASP A 82 1.53 -17.10 -6.30
C ASP A 82 2.49 -16.00 -6.76
N GLY A 83 3.47 -16.39 -7.57
CA GLY A 83 4.48 -15.47 -8.09
C GLY A 83 3.97 -14.37 -9.01
N ASN A 84 2.72 -14.47 -9.48
CA ASN A 84 2.08 -13.43 -10.30
C ASN A 84 1.38 -12.35 -9.47
N VAL A 85 1.19 -12.60 -8.18
CA VAL A 85 0.61 -11.63 -7.25
C VAL A 85 1.71 -10.69 -6.76
N ASP A 86 1.52 -9.40 -7.01
CA ASP A 86 2.51 -8.36 -6.72
C ASP A 86 2.44 -7.89 -5.27
N VAL A 87 2.50 -8.83 -4.31
CA VAL A 87 2.46 -8.56 -2.87
C VAL A 87 3.66 -9.17 -2.17
N ALA A 88 4.25 -8.43 -1.26
CA ALA A 88 5.30 -8.87 -0.35
C ALA A 88 5.08 -8.29 1.04
N ILE A 89 5.64 -8.95 2.05
CA ILE A 89 5.65 -8.51 3.43
C ILE A 89 7.05 -8.62 4.02
N PHE A 90 7.34 -7.77 4.99
CA PHE A 90 8.55 -7.90 5.81
C PHE A 90 8.28 -7.46 7.23
N VAL A 91 9.13 -7.90 8.15
CA VAL A 91 9.00 -7.61 9.59
C VAL A 91 10.15 -6.71 10.01
N VAL A 92 9.83 -5.69 10.81
CA VAL A 92 10.84 -4.84 11.44
C VAL A 92 11.02 -5.19 12.93
N GLU A 93 12.20 -4.92 13.46
CA GLU A 93 12.40 -4.94 14.91
C GLU A 93 11.47 -3.91 15.57
N PRO A 94 10.96 -4.19 16.78
CA PRO A 94 10.09 -3.24 17.46
C PRO A 94 10.74 -1.85 17.51
N PRO A 95 10.12 -0.83 16.90
CA PRO A 95 10.67 0.52 16.98
C PRO A 95 10.55 1.07 18.40
N PRO A 96 11.37 2.05 18.78
CA PRO A 96 11.33 2.65 20.11
C PRO A 96 10.01 3.35 20.43
N GLU A 97 9.19 3.59 19.41
CA GLU A 97 7.87 4.18 19.54
C GLU A 97 6.85 3.34 18.78
N ALA A 98 5.65 3.22 19.36
CA ALA A 98 4.54 2.56 18.70
C ALA A 98 4.19 3.27 17.37
N LEU A 99 4.13 2.48 16.30
CA LEU A 99 3.61 2.93 15.03
C LEU A 99 2.10 2.62 14.96
N PRO A 100 1.29 3.51 14.37
CA PRO A 100 -0.09 3.17 14.10
C PRO A 100 -0.15 1.99 13.12
N ALA A 101 -1.14 1.12 13.26
CA ALA A 101 -1.45 0.08 12.30
C ALA A 101 -2.59 0.57 11.39
N LEU A 102 -2.48 0.31 10.09
CA LEU A 102 -3.55 0.54 9.14
C LEU A 102 -4.49 -0.68 9.16
N PRO A 103 -5.77 -0.49 9.48
CA PRO A 103 -6.74 -1.58 9.39
C PRO A 103 -6.94 -1.95 7.92
N LEU A 104 -6.84 -3.22 7.61
CA LEU A 104 -7.19 -3.74 6.29
C LEU A 104 -8.71 -3.82 6.17
N GLY A 105 -9.24 -3.52 5.01
CA GLY A 105 -10.63 -3.81 4.69
C GLY A 105 -10.91 -5.32 4.77
N THR A 106 -12.17 -5.68 4.86
CA THR A 106 -12.61 -7.08 4.80
C THR A 106 -12.64 -7.58 3.36
N ASN A 107 -12.75 -8.90 3.20
CA ASN A 107 -12.84 -9.57 1.90
C ASN A 107 -14.05 -9.07 1.09
N TRP A 108 -13.81 -8.57 -0.10
CA TRP A 108 -14.79 -7.94 -0.98
C TRP A 108 -15.04 -8.72 -2.26
N ASP A 109 -14.61 -9.98 -2.35
CA ASP A 109 -14.80 -10.80 -3.55
C ASP A 109 -16.29 -10.91 -3.95
N ASP A 110 -17.20 -10.82 -2.99
CA ASP A 110 -18.65 -10.82 -3.25
C ASP A 110 -19.16 -9.44 -3.75
N VAL A 111 -18.35 -8.39 -3.67
CA VAL A 111 -18.75 -6.99 -3.94
C VAL A 111 -18.39 -6.56 -5.37
N ILE A 112 -17.75 -7.40 -6.18
CA ILE A 112 -17.41 -7.08 -7.58
C ILE A 112 -18.62 -6.60 -8.39
N ASN A 113 -19.83 -6.97 -7.99
CA ASN A 113 -21.07 -6.57 -8.65
C ASN A 113 -21.77 -5.39 -7.97
N ASP A 114 -21.25 -4.90 -6.83
CA ASP A 114 -21.83 -3.78 -6.10
C ASP A 114 -20.98 -2.52 -6.34
N ASP A 115 -21.60 -1.52 -6.93
CA ASP A 115 -20.98 -0.21 -7.19
C ASP A 115 -20.84 0.64 -5.92
N ASP A 116 -20.93 0.05 -4.73
CA ASP A 116 -21.00 0.76 -3.45
C ASP A 116 -19.76 1.64 -3.18
N PHE A 117 -18.60 1.26 -3.72
CA PHE A 117 -17.38 2.08 -3.60
C PHE A 117 -17.19 3.08 -4.73
N VAL A 118 -17.95 2.98 -5.81
CA VAL A 118 -17.81 3.90 -6.94
C VAL A 118 -18.22 5.31 -6.48
N LEU A 119 -17.37 6.30 -6.81
CA LEU A 119 -17.46 7.69 -6.36
C LEU A 119 -17.15 7.92 -4.87
N SER A 120 -16.75 6.90 -4.12
CA SER A 120 -16.20 7.11 -2.78
C SER A 120 -14.80 7.74 -2.85
N LYS A 121 -14.44 8.48 -1.80
CA LYS A 121 -13.12 9.11 -1.70
C LYS A 121 -12.09 8.14 -1.15
N ALA A 122 -10.86 8.31 -1.62
CA ALA A 122 -9.72 7.55 -1.16
C ALA A 122 -8.49 8.44 -0.95
N LEU A 123 -7.66 8.07 0.01
CA LEU A 123 -6.37 8.68 0.30
C LEU A 123 -5.26 7.73 -0.12
N MET A 124 -4.50 8.09 -1.15
CA MET A 124 -3.32 7.35 -1.58
C MET A 124 -2.07 7.97 -0.97
N LEU A 125 -1.21 7.16 -0.34
CA LEU A 125 0.03 7.59 0.31
C LEU A 125 1.24 6.87 -0.30
N GLY A 126 2.35 7.60 -0.46
CA GLY A 126 3.58 7.00 -0.97
C GLY A 126 4.76 7.97 -1.01
N TYR A 127 5.92 7.45 -1.43
CA TYR A 127 7.18 8.18 -1.50
C TYR A 127 7.70 8.31 -2.94
N PRO A 128 6.98 9.01 -3.83
CA PRO A 128 7.48 9.26 -5.18
C PRO A 128 8.70 10.20 -5.12
N PRO A 129 9.65 10.05 -6.06
CA PRO A 129 10.74 11.01 -6.19
C PRO A 129 10.18 12.38 -6.58
N ILE A 130 10.47 13.38 -5.77
CA ILE A 130 10.10 14.78 -6.03
C ILE A 130 11.30 15.46 -6.71
N PRO A 131 11.15 15.98 -7.94
CA PRO A 131 12.24 16.68 -8.62
C PRO A 131 12.78 17.80 -7.75
N LEU A 132 14.12 17.92 -7.70
CA LEU A 132 14.84 18.92 -6.92
C LEU A 132 14.70 18.79 -5.38
N SER A 133 14.13 17.70 -4.88
CA SER A 133 14.13 17.40 -3.45
C SER A 133 15.33 16.50 -3.12
N ASP A 134 16.11 16.88 -2.12
CA ASP A 134 17.25 16.08 -1.64
C ASP A 134 16.80 14.91 -0.74
N ARG A 135 15.51 14.82 -0.43
CA ARG A 135 14.96 13.82 0.48
C ARG A 135 13.66 13.23 -0.05
N ALA A 136 13.46 11.95 0.18
CA ALA A 136 12.17 11.33 -0.01
C ALA A 136 11.17 11.88 1.02
N GLN A 137 10.00 12.27 0.56
CA GLN A 137 8.92 12.82 1.38
C GLN A 137 7.64 12.05 1.13
N LEU A 138 6.85 11.86 2.18
CA LEU A 138 5.52 11.27 2.05
C LEU A 138 4.61 12.22 1.27
N VAL A 139 4.08 11.72 0.17
CA VAL A 139 3.11 12.42 -0.67
C VAL A 139 1.73 11.82 -0.45
N ALA A 140 0.74 12.68 -0.26
CA ALA A 140 -0.65 12.32 -0.13
C ALA A 140 -1.43 12.79 -1.36
N VAL A 141 -2.24 11.89 -1.93
CA VAL A 141 -3.09 12.17 -3.08
C VAL A 141 -4.53 11.83 -2.73
N SER A 142 -5.42 12.81 -2.93
CA SER A 142 -6.86 12.57 -2.89
C SER A 142 -7.31 11.99 -4.22
N ALA A 143 -8.06 10.89 -4.17
CA ALA A 143 -8.61 10.22 -5.33
C ALA A 143 -10.07 9.84 -5.09
N GLU A 144 -10.76 9.47 -6.17
CA GLU A 144 -12.06 8.82 -6.12
C GLU A 144 -11.96 7.44 -6.76
N VAL A 145 -12.73 6.50 -6.26
CA VAL A 145 -12.91 5.20 -6.89
C VAL A 145 -13.81 5.38 -8.11
N ASN A 146 -13.29 5.12 -9.31
CA ASN A 146 -14.05 5.29 -10.54
C ASN A 146 -14.70 3.99 -11.04
N ALA A 147 -14.11 2.85 -10.70
CA ALA A 147 -14.64 1.54 -11.04
C ALA A 147 -14.04 0.46 -10.13
N VAL A 148 -14.77 -0.62 -9.97
CA VAL A 148 -14.30 -1.90 -9.43
C VAL A 148 -14.22 -2.86 -10.59
N VAL A 149 -13.07 -3.50 -10.80
CA VAL A 149 -12.82 -4.32 -11.99
C VAL A 149 -12.17 -5.65 -11.63
N ASP A 150 -12.66 -6.70 -12.28
CA ASP A 150 -11.98 -7.99 -12.33
C ASP A 150 -11.07 -8.01 -13.57
N LEU A 151 -9.76 -7.98 -13.34
CA LEU A 151 -8.82 -8.01 -14.45
C LEU A 151 -8.68 -9.43 -14.99
N ARG A 152 -8.77 -9.57 -16.31
CA ARG A 152 -8.52 -10.83 -17.03
C ARG A 152 -7.05 -11.25 -16.89
N ARG A 153 -6.68 -11.72 -15.71
CA ARG A 153 -5.39 -12.32 -15.39
C ARG A 153 -5.61 -13.73 -14.85
N PRO A 154 -4.57 -14.58 -14.74
CA PRO A 154 -4.69 -15.94 -14.21
C PRO A 154 -5.31 -16.01 -12.80
N HIS A 155 -5.27 -14.91 -12.06
CA HIS A 155 -5.73 -14.77 -10.69
C HIS A 155 -6.81 -13.70 -10.60
N LYS A 156 -7.97 -14.09 -10.11
CA LYS A 156 -9.15 -13.24 -9.96
C LYS A 156 -9.05 -12.43 -8.68
N HIS A 157 -8.31 -11.33 -8.71
CA HIS A 157 -8.32 -10.37 -7.62
C HIS A 157 -9.04 -9.10 -8.04
N VAL A 158 -9.83 -8.55 -7.12
CA VAL A 158 -10.48 -7.26 -7.30
C VAL A 158 -9.43 -6.16 -7.44
N HIS A 159 -9.63 -5.30 -8.41
CA HIS A 159 -8.86 -4.09 -8.60
C HIS A 159 -9.79 -2.88 -8.60
N TYR A 160 -9.29 -1.77 -8.08
CA TYR A 160 -10.01 -0.50 -8.14
C TYR A 160 -9.31 0.43 -9.11
N VAL A 161 -10.10 1.13 -9.91
CA VAL A 161 -9.65 2.22 -10.77
C VAL A 161 -9.85 3.53 -10.02
N LEU A 162 -8.79 4.31 -9.88
CA LEU A 162 -8.80 5.58 -9.13
C LEU A 162 -8.53 6.77 -10.05
N SER A 163 -9.20 7.90 -9.77
CA SER A 163 -8.95 9.20 -10.40
C SER A 163 -7.64 9.84 -9.91
N ALA A 164 -6.53 9.10 -10.02
CA ALA A 164 -5.21 9.53 -9.60
C ALA A 164 -4.16 9.03 -10.58
N THR A 165 -3.02 9.72 -10.61
CA THR A 165 -1.85 9.24 -11.35
C THR A 165 -0.82 8.71 -10.36
N ALA A 166 -0.57 7.41 -10.39
CA ALA A 166 0.51 6.80 -9.63
C ALA A 166 1.81 6.91 -10.44
N ARG A 167 2.86 7.42 -9.81
CA ARG A 167 4.24 7.46 -10.35
C ARG A 167 5.12 6.50 -9.58
N GLY A 168 6.30 6.20 -10.13
CA GLY A 168 7.31 5.42 -9.41
C GLY A 168 7.48 5.94 -7.97
N GLY A 169 7.65 5.03 -7.01
CA GLY A 169 7.71 5.33 -5.58
C GLY A 169 6.38 5.23 -4.83
N PHE A 170 5.22 5.33 -5.49
CA PHE A 170 3.94 4.97 -4.87
C PHE A 170 3.74 3.46 -4.72
N SER A 171 4.45 2.65 -5.49
CA SER A 171 4.38 1.18 -5.45
C SER A 171 4.55 0.64 -4.03
N GLY A 172 3.61 -0.18 -3.58
CA GLY A 172 3.53 -0.70 -2.22
C GLY A 172 2.83 0.24 -1.23
N GLY A 173 2.41 1.43 -1.67
CA GLY A 173 1.69 2.39 -0.83
C GLY A 173 0.22 2.02 -0.62
N PRO A 174 -0.33 2.33 0.57
CA PRO A 174 -1.73 2.06 0.88
C PRO A 174 -2.66 3.03 0.16
N VAL A 175 -3.85 2.54 -0.17
CA VAL A 175 -4.99 3.36 -0.54
C VAL A 175 -6.05 3.18 0.54
N ILE A 176 -6.35 4.24 1.26
CA ILE A 176 -7.21 4.26 2.43
C ILE A 176 -8.56 4.85 2.03
N SER A 177 -9.64 4.14 2.35
CA SER A 177 -11.01 4.62 2.12
C SER A 177 -11.35 5.81 3.01
N GLU A 178 -12.37 6.58 2.66
CA GLU A 178 -12.90 7.65 3.51
C GLU A 178 -13.47 7.15 4.86
N TRP A 179 -13.66 5.84 5.00
CA TRP A 179 -14.06 5.20 6.25
C TRP A 179 -12.88 4.74 7.12
N GLY A 180 -11.62 4.92 6.65
CA GLY A 180 -10.41 4.74 7.45
C GLY A 180 -9.77 3.35 7.37
N PHE A 181 -10.21 2.47 6.48
CA PHE A 181 -9.56 1.18 6.23
C PHE A 181 -8.88 1.14 4.86
N VAL A 182 -7.91 0.25 4.68
CA VAL A 182 -7.20 0.05 3.42
C VAL A 182 -8.13 -0.64 2.43
N LEU A 183 -8.38 0.01 1.29
CA LEU A 183 -9.07 -0.57 0.13
C LEU A 183 -8.15 -1.49 -0.67
N GLY A 184 -6.88 -1.17 -0.70
CA GLY A 184 -5.90 -1.88 -1.48
C GLY A 184 -4.54 -1.19 -1.49
N MET A 185 -3.68 -1.65 -2.37
CA MET A 185 -2.30 -1.22 -2.47
C MET A 185 -1.95 -0.80 -3.89
N THR A 186 -1.18 0.28 -4.02
CA THR A 186 -0.65 0.71 -5.30
C THR A 186 0.41 -0.29 -5.79
N THR A 187 0.19 -0.86 -6.97
CA THR A 187 1.13 -1.77 -7.64
C THR A 187 1.65 -1.13 -8.94
N MET A 188 2.44 -1.85 -9.71
CA MET A 188 2.78 -1.40 -11.05
C MET A 188 1.51 -1.27 -11.89
N SER A 189 1.37 -0.16 -12.60
CA SER A 189 0.27 0.02 -13.55
C SER A 189 0.24 -1.15 -14.55
N LEU A 190 -0.96 -1.54 -14.95
CA LEU A 190 -1.31 -2.74 -15.72
C LEU A 190 -0.72 -2.85 -17.14
N GLY A 191 0.27 -2.08 -17.46
CA GLY A 191 1.00 -2.14 -18.71
C GLY A 191 2.24 -1.27 -18.61
N GLN A 192 3.33 -1.74 -19.19
CA GLN A 192 4.50 -0.90 -19.49
C GLN A 192 4.16 0.19 -20.53
N ASP A 193 2.88 0.33 -20.86
CA ASP A 193 2.42 1.31 -21.83
C ASP A 193 2.27 2.68 -21.15
N LEU A 194 3.10 3.61 -21.59
CA LEU A 194 2.99 5.06 -21.32
C LEU A 194 1.55 5.61 -21.50
N ALA A 195 0.69 4.87 -22.19
CA ALA A 195 -0.71 5.21 -22.41
C ALA A 195 -1.55 5.23 -21.11
N ALA A 196 -1.28 4.37 -20.14
CA ALA A 196 -2.06 4.34 -18.88
C ALA A 196 -1.81 5.57 -18.02
N GLU A 197 -0.57 6.06 -17.96
CA GLU A 197 -0.24 7.32 -17.27
C GLU A 197 -0.90 8.55 -17.93
N GLN A 198 -1.15 8.47 -19.24
CA GLN A 198 -1.81 9.55 -20.00
C GLN A 198 -3.33 9.58 -19.80
N LEU A 199 -3.93 8.48 -19.33
CA LEU A 199 -5.38 8.40 -19.13
C LEU A 199 -5.86 9.10 -17.85
N GLY A 200 -4.94 9.49 -16.94
CA GLY A 200 -5.26 10.23 -15.73
C GLY A 200 -5.90 9.38 -14.62
N PHE A 201 -5.79 8.06 -14.70
CA PHE A 201 -6.20 7.13 -13.65
C PHE A 201 -5.13 6.08 -13.37
N CYS A 202 -5.18 5.47 -12.20
CA CYS A 202 -4.37 4.30 -11.86
C CYS A 202 -5.27 3.16 -11.36
N THR A 203 -4.70 1.95 -11.38
CA THR A 203 -5.33 0.79 -10.77
C THR A 203 -4.54 0.34 -9.56
N ILE A 204 -5.25 -0.12 -8.55
CA ILE A 204 -4.68 -0.72 -7.34
C ILE A 204 -5.19 -2.14 -7.18
N VAL A 205 -4.41 -3.01 -6.55
CA VAL A 205 -4.86 -4.33 -6.13
C VAL A 205 -5.68 -4.19 -4.85
N GLY A 206 -6.81 -4.87 -4.75
CA GLY A 206 -7.64 -4.91 -3.54
C GLY A 206 -6.95 -5.60 -2.37
N VAL A 207 -7.67 -5.73 -1.25
CA VAL A 207 -7.08 -6.22 0.02
C VAL A 207 -6.87 -7.73 0.07
N ASP A 208 -7.63 -8.53 -0.70
CA ASP A 208 -7.60 -10.00 -0.58
C ASP A 208 -6.19 -10.59 -0.73
N PRO A 209 -5.41 -10.24 -1.77
CA PRO A 209 -4.04 -10.75 -1.88
C PRO A 209 -3.14 -10.34 -0.71
N LEU A 210 -3.45 -9.23 -0.04
CA LEU A 210 -2.72 -8.80 1.14
C LEU A 210 -3.02 -9.72 2.33
N TRP A 211 -4.32 -10.03 2.55
CA TRP A 211 -4.78 -10.99 3.54
C TRP A 211 -4.17 -12.36 3.30
N ASP A 212 -4.21 -12.84 2.06
CA ASP A 212 -3.64 -14.12 1.66
C ASP A 212 -2.15 -14.17 1.97
N CYS A 213 -1.38 -13.16 1.57
CA CYS A 213 0.06 -13.10 1.81
C CYS A 213 0.39 -13.12 3.31
N LEU A 214 -0.35 -12.38 4.13
CA LEU A 214 -0.17 -12.36 5.59
C LEU A 214 -0.50 -13.73 6.21
N THR A 215 -1.61 -14.33 5.81
CA THR A 215 -2.08 -15.62 6.34
C THR A 215 -1.17 -16.78 5.93
N GLN A 216 -0.79 -16.87 4.66
CA GLN A 216 0.09 -17.93 4.12
C GLN A 216 1.45 -17.94 4.83
N ASN A 217 1.94 -16.78 5.22
CA ASN A 217 3.21 -16.63 5.91
C ASN A 217 3.11 -16.65 7.45
N GLY A 218 1.90 -16.83 8.01
CA GLY A 218 1.68 -16.88 9.45
C GLY A 218 1.97 -15.55 10.17
N LEU A 219 1.82 -14.43 9.47
CA LEU A 219 2.14 -13.08 9.96
C LEU A 219 0.91 -12.16 10.00
N LEU A 220 -0.29 -12.74 10.12
CA LEU A 220 -1.51 -11.94 10.32
C LEU A 220 -1.48 -11.31 11.72
N PRO A 221 -1.39 -9.96 11.83
CA PRO A 221 -1.32 -9.29 13.12
C PRO A 221 -2.63 -9.39 13.92
N ASP A 222 -2.51 -9.42 15.25
CA ASP A 222 -3.68 -9.43 16.15
C ASP A 222 -4.61 -8.23 15.91
N ALA A 223 -4.04 -7.07 15.58
CA ALA A 223 -4.79 -5.86 15.26
C ALA A 223 -5.76 -6.03 14.08
N GLN A 224 -5.48 -6.99 13.17
CA GLN A 224 -6.34 -7.28 12.03
C GLN A 224 -7.43 -8.32 12.38
N SER A 225 -7.17 -9.19 13.36
CA SER A 225 -8.09 -10.27 13.74
C SER A 225 -9.37 -9.76 14.40
N HIS A 226 -9.40 -8.52 14.88
CA HIS A 226 -10.52 -7.91 15.60
C HIS A 226 -11.32 -6.90 14.76
N GLY A 227 -10.93 -6.67 13.51
CA GLY A 227 -11.52 -5.66 12.61
C GLY A 227 -12.62 -6.18 11.67
N ALA A 228 -13.00 -7.45 11.77
CA ALA A 228 -14.12 -8.00 11.00
C ALA A 228 -15.45 -7.69 11.73
N VAL A 229 -15.95 -6.45 11.58
CA VAL A 229 -17.33 -6.06 11.93
C VAL A 229 -18.02 -5.52 10.70
#